data_5be468978066aff47abac1d454713a6c
#
_entry.id   5be468978066aff47abac1d454713a6c
#
_cell.length_a   1.000
_cell.length_b   1.000
_cell.length_c   1.000
_cell.angle_alpha   90.00
_cell.angle_beta   90.00
_cell.angle_gamma   90.00
#
_symmetry.space_group_name_H-M   'P 1'
#
loop_
_entity.id
_entity.type
_entity.pdbx_description
1 polymer ?
#
loop_
_entity_poly.entity_id
_entity_poly.type
_entity_poly.pdbx_seq_one_letter_code
_entity_poly.pdbx_strand_id
1 'polypeptide(L)'
;MPDRVDHRFHSDNTAGIHPTVMAGLERANSGYAGPSGDDDVTGELSRLATNLFGPDAVMFAVFNGTGGDMVALQAICGHFGMVYAPASSHILSTESTSIEGLAGIRVRPCPAHPDGTYDMGQLETVLTPSVVRDNIHVPRAEAVTLAQAPERAGLYSPQQLRQLTELAHRHGLKVHMDGARLAQAAVSLNCSLAELTVDVGIDVLTLGATKLGALGAEAVVVLHTRDQGDTLGVVERVRKYTTQLASKQRFLSAQLLALLDNDTWLNNAQHANDMARYLAECATHYDWARPVREPRVSGVFIALHPDKLKRGRHRYRLRQWDTDAQGWPVVRLMCPWQTSPENIETLWNDLTD
;
A
#
# COMPACT_ATOMS: atom_id res chain seq x y z
N MET A 1 -22.99 -12.89 -26.67
CA MET A 1 -22.76 -11.64 -25.91
C MET A 1 -21.36 -11.20 -26.27
N PRO A 2 -21.04 -9.92 -26.45
CA PRO A 2 -19.65 -9.52 -26.62
C PRO A 2 -18.85 -10.03 -25.42
N ASP A 3 -17.64 -10.54 -25.66
CA ASP A 3 -16.79 -11.16 -24.66
C ASP A 3 -16.63 -10.20 -23.46
N ARG A 4 -17.20 -10.57 -22.33
CA ARG A 4 -17.14 -9.75 -21.11
C ARG A 4 -15.69 -9.73 -20.63
N VAL A 5 -15.13 -8.53 -20.47
CA VAL A 5 -13.77 -8.36 -19.94
C VAL A 5 -13.67 -9.01 -18.57
N ASP A 6 -12.64 -9.84 -18.41
CA ASP A 6 -12.31 -10.46 -17.13
C ASP A 6 -11.34 -9.56 -16.36
N HIS A 7 -11.72 -9.19 -15.16
CA HIS A 7 -10.94 -8.27 -14.33
C HIS A 7 -10.12 -8.97 -13.22
N ARG A 8 -10.18 -10.31 -13.12
CA ARG A 8 -9.64 -11.07 -11.98
C ARG A 8 -8.18 -10.79 -11.64
N PHE A 9 -7.35 -10.50 -12.63
CA PHE A 9 -5.91 -10.28 -12.45
C PHE A 9 -5.46 -8.82 -12.65
N HIS A 10 -6.40 -7.90 -12.76
CA HIS A 10 -6.08 -6.50 -13.08
C HIS A 10 -5.54 -5.73 -11.87
N SER A 11 -6.11 -5.96 -10.69
CA SER A 11 -5.79 -5.27 -9.45
C SER A 11 -6.28 -6.07 -8.24
N ASP A 12 -5.63 -5.95 -7.09
CA ASP A 12 -6.15 -6.48 -5.81
C ASP A 12 -7.56 -5.94 -5.49
N ASN A 13 -7.90 -4.75 -5.98
CA ASN A 13 -9.20 -4.10 -5.77
C ASN A 13 -10.35 -4.68 -6.61
N THR A 14 -10.10 -5.71 -7.43
CA THR A 14 -11.16 -6.35 -8.24
C THR A 14 -11.91 -7.45 -7.50
N ALA A 15 -11.37 -7.94 -6.38
CA ALA A 15 -12.05 -8.87 -5.49
C ALA A 15 -13.24 -8.21 -4.78
N GLY A 16 -14.19 -9.02 -4.35
CA GLY A 16 -15.32 -8.59 -3.54
C GLY A 16 -14.95 -8.28 -2.09
N ILE A 17 -15.98 -8.03 -1.28
CA ILE A 17 -15.85 -7.82 0.16
C ILE A 17 -15.74 -9.18 0.85
N HIS A 18 -14.82 -9.30 1.82
CA HIS A 18 -14.69 -10.53 2.59
C HIS A 18 -15.94 -10.74 3.48
N PRO A 19 -16.48 -11.98 3.60
CA PRO A 19 -17.67 -12.25 4.40
C PRO A 19 -17.59 -11.77 5.85
N THR A 20 -16.42 -11.89 6.49
CA THR A 20 -16.18 -11.38 7.86
C THR A 20 -16.40 -9.86 7.96
N VAL A 21 -16.02 -9.11 6.91
CA VAL A 21 -16.23 -7.66 6.84
C VAL A 21 -17.72 -7.33 6.70
N MET A 22 -18.44 -8.07 5.84
CA MET A 22 -19.90 -7.90 5.71
C MET A 22 -20.60 -8.16 7.04
N ALA A 23 -20.25 -9.22 7.76
CA ALA A 23 -20.77 -9.49 9.10
C ALA A 23 -20.41 -8.41 10.11
N GLY A 24 -19.21 -7.81 10.02
CA GLY A 24 -18.78 -6.67 10.83
C GLY A 24 -19.63 -5.43 10.59
N LEU A 25 -19.91 -5.12 9.32
CA LEU A 25 -20.79 -4.01 8.93
C LEU A 25 -22.23 -4.22 9.43
N GLU A 26 -22.75 -5.43 9.33
CA GLU A 26 -24.10 -5.78 9.83
C GLU A 26 -24.20 -5.57 11.35
N ARG A 27 -23.20 -6.02 12.12
CA ARG A 27 -23.15 -5.76 13.58
C ARG A 27 -23.10 -4.28 13.91
N ALA A 28 -22.28 -3.50 13.18
CA ALA A 28 -22.19 -2.05 13.38
C ALA A 28 -23.46 -1.28 12.97
N ASN A 29 -24.36 -1.91 12.22
CA ASN A 29 -25.61 -1.29 11.74
C ASN A 29 -26.76 -1.34 12.76
N SER A 30 -26.48 -1.65 14.01
CA SER A 30 -27.52 -1.68 15.05
C SER A 30 -27.54 -0.37 15.86
N GLY A 31 -28.74 0.08 16.23
CA GLY A 31 -28.95 1.21 17.13
C GLY A 31 -28.43 2.56 16.62
N TYR A 32 -28.35 3.49 17.55
CA TYR A 32 -27.83 4.85 17.37
C TYR A 32 -26.41 4.92 17.94
N ALA A 33 -25.51 5.67 17.27
CA ALA A 33 -24.14 5.89 17.71
C ALA A 33 -23.72 7.33 17.39
N GLY A 34 -22.79 7.87 18.13
CA GLY A 34 -22.21 9.21 17.92
C GLY A 34 -21.64 9.36 16.50
N PRO A 35 -21.68 10.56 15.93
CA PRO A 35 -21.12 10.81 14.59
C PRO A 35 -19.60 11.05 14.64
N SER A 36 -18.94 10.92 13.48
CA SER A 36 -17.57 11.37 13.26
C SER A 36 -16.50 10.72 14.16
N GLY A 37 -16.77 9.52 14.66
CA GLY A 37 -15.85 8.75 15.49
C GLY A 37 -16.15 8.82 17.00
N ASP A 38 -17.18 9.54 17.41
CA ASP A 38 -17.70 9.53 18.78
C ASP A 38 -18.62 8.31 19.00
N ASP A 39 -18.06 7.11 18.78
CA ASP A 39 -18.78 5.84 18.88
C ASP A 39 -17.87 4.72 19.42
N ASP A 40 -18.48 3.74 20.08
CA ASP A 40 -17.75 2.64 20.73
C ASP A 40 -16.94 1.79 19.74
N VAL A 41 -17.45 1.57 18.52
CA VAL A 41 -16.76 0.79 17.49
C VAL A 41 -15.46 1.49 17.07
N THR A 42 -15.51 2.81 16.90
CA THR A 42 -14.31 3.60 16.58
C THR A 42 -13.35 3.64 17.79
N GLY A 43 -13.87 3.67 19.02
CA GLY A 43 -13.06 3.58 20.23
C GLY A 43 -12.19 2.32 20.32
N GLU A 44 -12.67 1.19 19.80
CA GLU A 44 -11.91 -0.07 19.73
C GLU A 44 -10.66 -0.02 18.85
N LEU A 45 -10.54 0.96 17.94
CA LEU A 45 -9.33 1.13 17.13
C LEU A 45 -8.09 1.46 17.96
N SER A 46 -8.26 2.10 19.10
CA SER A 46 -7.14 2.38 20.02
C SER A 46 -6.54 1.08 20.58
N ARG A 47 -7.41 0.12 20.96
CA ARG A 47 -6.97 -1.21 21.40
C ARG A 47 -6.31 -1.97 20.25
N LEU A 48 -6.91 -1.94 19.06
CA LEU A 48 -6.33 -2.57 17.88
C LEU A 48 -4.96 -2.01 17.52
N ALA A 49 -4.79 -0.68 17.54
CA ALA A 49 -3.51 -0.02 17.30
C ALA A 49 -2.44 -0.49 18.31
N THR A 50 -2.79 -0.51 19.60
CA THR A 50 -1.89 -1.00 20.65
C THR A 50 -1.48 -2.46 20.44
N ASN A 51 -2.42 -3.31 20.07
CA ASN A 51 -2.13 -4.73 19.84
C ASN A 51 -1.21 -4.98 18.63
N LEU A 52 -1.36 -4.18 17.57
CA LEU A 52 -0.61 -4.36 16.31
C LEU A 52 0.73 -3.64 16.30
N PHE A 53 0.83 -2.48 16.97
CA PHE A 53 1.97 -1.55 16.82
C PHE A 53 2.55 -1.08 18.15
N GLY A 54 1.97 -1.46 19.30
CA GLY A 54 2.43 -1.05 20.61
C GLY A 54 1.69 0.16 21.20
N PRO A 55 2.00 0.51 22.46
CA PRO A 55 1.18 1.43 23.27
C PRO A 55 1.20 2.90 22.82
N ASP A 56 2.17 3.28 21.99
CA ASP A 56 2.33 4.67 21.52
C ASP A 56 1.71 4.87 20.11
N ALA A 57 1.02 3.87 19.58
CA ALA A 57 0.36 3.94 18.28
C ALA A 57 -1.10 4.43 18.40
N VAL A 58 -1.49 5.33 17.49
CA VAL A 58 -2.88 5.79 17.36
C VAL A 58 -3.34 5.59 15.90
N MET A 59 -4.52 4.98 15.74
CA MET A 59 -5.10 4.61 14.45
C MET A 59 -6.33 5.44 14.13
N PHE A 60 -6.38 5.96 12.92
CA PHE A 60 -7.48 6.75 12.38
C PHE A 60 -8.00 6.12 11.08
N ALA A 61 -9.25 5.64 11.07
CA ALA A 61 -9.85 5.10 9.86
C ALA A 61 -10.12 6.20 8.81
N VAL A 62 -9.83 5.89 7.54
CA VAL A 62 -10.03 6.73 6.35
C VAL A 62 -10.66 5.91 5.23
N PHE A 63 -11.17 6.54 4.15
CA PHE A 63 -11.91 5.85 3.10
C PHE A 63 -11.02 5.06 2.12
N ASN A 64 -9.84 5.56 1.79
CA ASN A 64 -8.97 4.98 0.77
C ASN A 64 -7.50 5.34 0.97
N GLY A 65 -6.59 4.61 0.28
CA GLY A 65 -5.15 4.78 0.40
C GLY A 65 -4.67 6.17 0.00
N THR A 66 -5.10 6.70 -1.14
CA THR A 66 -4.72 8.06 -1.58
C THR A 66 -5.08 9.13 -0.55
N GLY A 67 -6.28 9.04 0.05
CA GLY A 67 -6.67 9.91 1.16
C GLY A 67 -5.84 9.67 2.42
N GLY A 68 -5.48 8.43 2.68
CA GLY A 68 -4.57 8.04 3.78
C GLY A 68 -3.18 8.64 3.60
N ASP A 69 -2.57 8.50 2.42
CA ASP A 69 -1.25 9.06 2.09
C ASP A 69 -1.24 10.59 2.20
N MET A 70 -2.33 11.23 1.73
CA MET A 70 -2.49 12.67 1.86
C MET A 70 -2.58 13.11 3.33
N VAL A 71 -3.36 12.41 4.16
CA VAL A 71 -3.48 12.70 5.60
C VAL A 71 -2.15 12.44 6.32
N ALA A 72 -1.52 11.30 6.05
CA ALA A 72 -0.26 10.91 6.67
C ALA A 72 0.88 11.89 6.33
N LEU A 73 1.02 12.25 5.07
CA LEU A 73 2.08 13.18 4.64
C LEU A 73 1.85 14.60 5.15
N GLN A 74 0.60 15.11 5.18
CA GLN A 74 0.32 16.40 5.79
C GLN A 74 0.55 16.42 7.31
N ALA A 75 0.49 15.27 7.96
CA ALA A 75 0.78 15.16 9.39
C ALA A 75 2.26 15.37 9.74
N ILE A 76 3.16 15.09 8.78
CA ILE A 76 4.61 15.13 8.97
C ILE A 76 5.33 16.12 8.03
N CYS A 77 4.63 16.68 7.05
CA CYS A 77 5.13 17.70 6.14
C CYS A 77 4.25 18.95 6.19
N GLY A 78 4.86 20.13 6.32
CA GLY A 78 4.16 21.39 6.20
C GLY A 78 3.81 21.76 4.75
N HIS A 79 2.96 22.77 4.58
CA HIS A 79 2.48 23.24 3.27
C HIS A 79 3.61 23.64 2.28
N PHE A 80 4.77 24.05 2.77
CA PHE A 80 5.94 24.35 1.96
C PHE A 80 6.99 23.24 2.00
N GLY A 81 6.59 22.07 2.45
CA GLY A 81 7.44 20.91 2.60
C GLY A 81 7.67 20.18 1.28
N MET A 82 8.64 19.29 1.33
CA MET A 82 8.98 18.37 0.25
C MET A 82 9.15 16.96 0.82
N VAL A 83 8.56 15.98 0.13
CA VAL A 83 8.74 14.56 0.40
C VAL A 83 9.54 13.91 -0.73
N TYR A 84 10.50 13.08 -0.38
CA TYR A 84 11.23 12.22 -1.31
C TYR A 84 10.47 10.91 -1.50
N ALA A 85 10.33 10.46 -2.75
CA ALA A 85 9.63 9.23 -3.10
C ALA A 85 10.40 8.43 -4.17
N PRO A 86 10.36 7.08 -4.17
CA PRO A 86 10.85 6.31 -5.30
C PRO A 86 10.19 6.76 -6.60
N ALA A 87 10.93 6.87 -7.70
CA ALA A 87 10.39 7.36 -8.98
C ALA A 87 9.20 6.55 -9.51
N SER A 88 9.05 5.30 -9.06
CA SER A 88 7.94 4.40 -9.39
C SER A 88 6.80 4.40 -8.35
N SER A 89 6.82 5.27 -7.34
CA SER A 89 5.84 5.28 -6.25
C SER A 89 4.44 5.64 -6.71
N HIS A 90 3.44 5.16 -5.97
CA HIS A 90 2.02 5.40 -6.21
C HIS A 90 1.69 6.91 -6.20
N ILE A 91 2.21 7.64 -5.23
CA ILE A 91 1.97 9.09 -5.11
C ILE A 91 2.47 9.92 -6.30
N LEU A 92 3.48 9.42 -7.05
CA LEU A 92 3.97 10.07 -8.27
C LEU A 92 3.24 9.65 -9.53
N SER A 93 2.71 8.41 -9.58
CA SER A 93 2.26 7.79 -10.83
C SER A 93 0.74 7.68 -10.96
N THR A 94 -0.01 7.55 -9.86
CA THR A 94 -1.42 7.13 -9.90
C THR A 94 -2.36 7.88 -8.95
N GLU A 95 -1.90 8.93 -8.29
CA GLU A 95 -2.72 9.74 -7.36
C GLU A 95 -3.12 11.12 -7.90
N SER A 96 -2.97 11.33 -9.20
CA SER A 96 -3.47 12.55 -9.87
C SER A 96 -3.04 13.85 -9.19
N THR A 97 -1.79 13.95 -8.74
CA THR A 97 -1.24 15.12 -8.04
C THR A 97 -1.91 15.46 -6.69
N SER A 98 -2.56 14.50 -6.02
CA SER A 98 -3.24 14.75 -4.74
C SER A 98 -2.33 15.38 -3.68
N ILE A 99 -1.09 14.91 -3.57
CA ILE A 99 -0.12 15.40 -2.59
C ILE A 99 0.32 16.84 -2.95
N GLU A 100 0.61 17.11 -4.21
CA GLU A 100 1.06 18.45 -4.63
C GLU A 100 -0.10 19.44 -4.69
N GLY A 101 -1.25 19.02 -5.24
CA GLY A 101 -2.40 19.90 -5.49
C GLY A 101 -3.25 20.18 -4.26
N LEU A 102 -3.50 19.19 -3.41
CA LEU A 102 -4.36 19.34 -2.23
C LEU A 102 -3.58 19.51 -0.93
N ALA A 103 -2.48 18.77 -0.76
CA ALA A 103 -1.65 18.90 0.44
C ALA A 103 -0.65 20.08 0.33
N GLY A 104 -0.34 20.55 -0.86
CA GLY A 104 0.64 21.61 -1.10
C GLY A 104 2.09 21.18 -0.81
N ILE A 105 2.35 19.87 -0.82
CA ILE A 105 3.65 19.27 -0.54
C ILE A 105 4.29 18.88 -1.87
N ARG A 106 5.51 19.33 -2.13
CA ARG A 106 6.23 18.91 -3.33
C ARG A 106 6.72 17.48 -3.22
N VAL A 107 6.44 16.66 -4.24
CA VAL A 107 6.99 15.30 -4.34
C VAL A 107 8.24 15.33 -5.22
N ARG A 108 9.38 14.86 -4.68
CA ARG A 108 10.65 14.77 -5.39
C ARG A 108 10.98 13.30 -5.69
N PRO A 109 11.04 12.90 -6.97
CA PRO A 109 11.42 11.55 -7.33
C PRO A 109 12.89 11.27 -6.99
N CYS A 110 13.13 10.06 -6.46
CA CYS A 110 14.46 9.50 -6.20
C CYS A 110 14.70 8.25 -7.03
N PRO A 111 15.95 7.95 -7.38
CA PRO A 111 16.31 6.71 -8.02
C PRO A 111 15.87 5.49 -7.21
N ALA A 112 15.39 4.47 -7.92
CA ALA A 112 14.89 3.23 -7.35
C ALA A 112 15.36 2.03 -8.18
N HIS A 113 15.45 0.88 -7.52
CA HIS A 113 15.68 -0.39 -8.21
C HIS A 113 14.50 -0.78 -9.10
N PRO A 114 14.67 -1.70 -10.06
CA PRO A 114 13.59 -2.16 -10.94
C PRO A 114 12.39 -2.78 -10.21
N ASP A 115 12.58 -3.22 -8.96
CA ASP A 115 11.52 -3.77 -8.11
C ASP A 115 10.76 -2.70 -7.30
N GLY A 116 11.15 -1.43 -7.44
CA GLY A 116 10.52 -0.28 -6.80
C GLY A 116 11.09 0.10 -5.42
N THR A 117 12.10 -0.63 -4.93
CA THR A 117 12.80 -0.27 -3.69
C THR A 117 13.82 0.86 -3.94
N TYR A 118 14.14 1.65 -2.92
CA TYR A 118 15.18 2.68 -3.04
C TYR A 118 16.56 2.09 -3.34
N ASP A 119 17.29 2.75 -4.23
CA ASP A 119 18.74 2.65 -4.25
C ASP A 119 19.29 3.50 -3.09
N MET A 120 19.72 2.83 -2.01
CA MET A 120 20.13 3.50 -0.77
C MET A 120 21.34 4.42 -0.95
N GLY A 121 22.31 4.05 -1.80
CA GLY A 121 23.48 4.89 -2.08
C GLY A 121 23.11 6.18 -2.82
N GLN A 122 22.19 6.09 -3.76
CA GLN A 122 21.67 7.26 -4.45
C GLN A 122 20.73 8.08 -3.57
N LEU A 123 19.92 7.47 -2.70
CA LEU A 123 19.10 8.21 -1.74
C LEU A 123 19.98 9.08 -0.83
N GLU A 124 21.04 8.53 -0.25
CA GLU A 124 21.99 9.29 0.58
C GLU A 124 22.60 10.47 -0.18
N THR A 125 22.98 10.25 -1.43
CA THR A 125 23.52 11.32 -2.31
C THR A 125 22.48 12.43 -2.56
N VAL A 126 21.21 12.07 -2.70
CA VAL A 126 20.11 13.04 -2.92
C VAL A 126 19.78 13.81 -1.64
N LEU A 127 19.86 13.16 -0.46
CA LEU A 127 19.53 13.78 0.82
C LEU A 127 20.63 14.73 1.30
N THR A 128 21.91 14.42 1.05
CA THR A 128 23.07 15.17 1.55
C THR A 128 23.07 16.67 1.18
N PRO A 129 22.77 17.11 -0.06
CA PRO A 129 22.71 18.54 -0.41
C PRO A 129 21.42 19.24 0.04
N SER A 130 20.39 18.49 0.37
CA SER A 130 19.02 19.00 0.52
C SER A 130 18.73 19.60 1.89
N VAL A 131 19.65 19.49 2.82
CA VAL A 131 19.49 19.95 4.22
C VAL A 131 19.81 21.45 4.38
N VAL A 132 19.69 22.23 3.30
CA VAL A 132 19.72 23.70 3.43
C VAL A 132 18.34 24.15 3.90
N ARG A 133 18.08 23.97 5.21
CA ARG A 133 16.80 24.30 5.85
C ARG A 133 16.41 25.78 5.74
N ASP A 134 17.37 26.65 5.46
CA ASP A 134 17.18 28.10 5.49
C ASP A 134 17.17 28.76 4.10
N ASN A 135 17.08 27.98 3.01
CA ASN A 135 16.99 28.54 1.67
C ASN A 135 15.52 28.77 1.27
N ILE A 136 15.09 30.02 1.31
CA ILE A 136 13.72 30.43 0.95
C ILE A 136 13.33 30.18 -0.52
N HIS A 137 14.29 29.86 -1.39
CA HIS A 137 14.06 29.63 -2.82
C HIS A 137 13.72 28.17 -3.15
N VAL A 138 13.79 27.26 -2.18
CA VAL A 138 13.51 25.82 -2.38
C VAL A 138 12.56 25.31 -1.31
N PRO A 139 11.68 24.33 -1.62
CA PRO A 139 10.85 23.68 -0.61
C PRO A 139 11.72 23.01 0.45
N ARG A 140 11.26 23.02 1.69
CA ARG A 140 11.95 22.41 2.81
C ARG A 140 11.80 20.89 2.75
N ALA A 141 12.90 20.15 2.73
CA ALA A 141 12.87 18.71 2.86
C ALA A 141 12.38 18.32 4.26
N GLU A 142 11.30 17.55 4.37
CA GLU A 142 10.67 17.20 5.64
C GLU A 142 10.40 15.71 5.80
N ALA A 143 10.21 14.97 4.68
CA ALA A 143 9.93 13.54 4.77
C ALA A 143 10.54 12.71 3.62
N VAL A 144 10.64 11.43 3.89
CA VAL A 144 10.83 10.35 2.91
C VAL A 144 9.61 9.45 2.95
N THR A 145 9.10 9.00 1.81
CA THR A 145 8.04 8.00 1.73
C THR A 145 8.52 6.75 0.99
N LEU A 146 8.05 5.60 1.42
CA LEU A 146 8.27 4.32 0.76
C LEU A 146 6.98 3.50 0.75
N ALA A 147 6.88 2.50 -0.12
CA ALA A 147 5.78 1.53 -0.08
C ALA A 147 6.29 0.15 0.37
N GLN A 148 5.51 -0.54 1.20
CA GLN A 148 5.77 -1.93 1.59
C GLN A 148 4.49 -2.76 1.38
N ALA A 149 4.39 -3.52 0.29
CA ALA A 149 5.33 -3.66 -0.83
C ALA A 149 5.04 -2.65 -1.96
N PRO A 150 6.09 -2.20 -2.68
CA PRO A 150 5.93 -1.33 -3.85
C PRO A 150 5.08 -1.94 -4.97
N GLU A 151 4.60 -1.10 -5.90
CA GLU A 151 3.80 -1.51 -7.07
C GLU A 151 4.54 -2.47 -8.00
N ARG A 152 5.87 -2.47 -7.94
CA ARG A 152 6.74 -3.37 -8.69
C ARG A 152 7.10 -4.65 -7.93
N ALA A 153 6.38 -4.93 -6.82
CA ALA A 153 6.45 -6.14 -6.01
C ALA A 153 7.85 -6.44 -5.40
N GLY A 154 8.66 -5.41 -5.16
CA GLY A 154 9.84 -5.49 -4.31
C GLY A 154 9.47 -5.67 -2.84
N LEU A 155 10.45 -5.96 -2.01
CA LEU A 155 10.30 -6.00 -0.55
C LEU A 155 11.55 -5.44 0.11
N TYR A 156 11.34 -4.57 1.09
CA TYR A 156 12.40 -4.21 2.03
C TYR A 156 12.42 -5.23 3.18
N SER A 157 13.58 -5.74 3.52
CA SER A 157 13.78 -6.47 4.78
C SER A 157 13.71 -5.51 5.98
N PRO A 158 13.46 -6.01 7.21
CA PRO A 158 13.53 -5.16 8.41
C PRO A 158 14.85 -4.40 8.54
N GLN A 159 15.96 -5.04 8.14
CA GLN A 159 17.28 -4.38 8.14
C GLN A 159 17.35 -3.21 7.15
N GLN A 160 16.84 -3.38 5.93
CA GLN A 160 16.81 -2.31 4.92
C GLN A 160 15.89 -1.17 5.35
N LEU A 161 14.73 -1.47 5.96
CA LEU A 161 13.84 -0.46 6.52
C LEU A 161 14.55 0.35 7.61
N ARG A 162 15.25 -0.32 8.54
CA ARG A 162 16.01 0.35 9.60
C ARG A 162 17.11 1.25 9.03
N GLN A 163 17.85 0.78 8.05
CA GLN A 163 18.88 1.60 7.39
C GLN A 163 18.29 2.85 6.74
N LEU A 164 17.11 2.73 6.10
CA LEU A 164 16.41 3.84 5.46
C LEU A 164 15.92 4.86 6.51
N THR A 165 15.27 4.40 7.57
CA THR A 165 14.75 5.28 8.62
C THR A 165 15.87 6.00 9.38
N GLU A 166 16.93 5.28 9.72
CA GLU A 166 18.13 5.87 10.32
C GLU A 166 18.78 6.93 9.41
N LEU A 167 18.86 6.66 8.09
CA LEU A 167 19.36 7.64 7.13
C LEU A 167 18.48 8.89 7.11
N ALA A 168 17.16 8.73 6.97
CA ALA A 168 16.22 9.83 6.95
C ALA A 168 16.27 10.66 8.25
N HIS A 169 16.25 9.99 9.40
CA HIS A 169 16.27 10.65 10.71
C HIS A 169 17.59 11.39 10.97
N ARG A 170 18.74 10.87 10.52
CA ARG A 170 20.03 11.61 10.58
C ARG A 170 19.97 12.95 9.83
N HIS A 171 19.17 13.02 8.77
CA HIS A 171 18.91 14.26 8.04
C HIS A 171 17.73 15.08 8.61
N GLY A 172 17.14 14.65 9.73
CA GLY A 172 16.00 15.29 10.40
C GLY A 172 14.71 15.20 9.59
N LEU A 173 14.58 14.18 8.74
CA LEU A 173 13.38 13.89 7.95
C LEU A 173 12.53 12.85 8.66
N LYS A 174 11.20 12.95 8.53
CA LYS A 174 10.25 11.94 8.97
C LYS A 174 10.08 10.86 7.89
N VAL A 175 9.64 9.67 8.28
CA VAL A 175 9.41 8.55 7.36
C VAL A 175 7.95 8.13 7.36
N HIS A 176 7.34 8.22 6.18
CA HIS A 176 6.02 7.67 5.88
C HIS A 176 6.15 6.33 5.16
N MET A 177 5.29 5.37 5.51
CA MET A 177 5.14 4.11 4.78
C MET A 177 3.73 3.99 4.18
N ASP A 178 3.64 3.85 2.86
CA ASP A 178 2.46 3.30 2.19
C ASP A 178 2.43 1.79 2.43
N GLY A 179 1.54 1.37 3.30
CA GLY A 179 1.32 -0.02 3.71
C GLY A 179 0.17 -0.70 2.97
N ALA A 180 -0.15 -0.28 1.74
CA ALA A 180 -1.23 -0.87 0.95
C ALA A 180 -1.13 -2.40 0.76
N ARG A 181 0.10 -2.96 0.88
CA ARG A 181 0.37 -4.41 0.86
C ARG A 181 1.27 -4.85 2.02
N LEU A 182 1.22 -4.14 3.14
CA LEU A 182 2.03 -4.45 4.31
C LEU A 182 1.73 -5.86 4.87
N ALA A 183 0.47 -6.29 4.84
CA ALA A 183 0.09 -7.64 5.25
C ALA A 183 0.78 -8.73 4.40
N GLN A 184 0.78 -8.58 3.07
CA GLN A 184 1.45 -9.51 2.16
C GLN A 184 2.97 -9.51 2.41
N ALA A 185 3.55 -8.35 2.69
CA ALA A 185 4.96 -8.23 3.04
C ALA A 185 5.28 -8.91 4.37
N ALA A 186 4.46 -8.71 5.39
CA ALA A 186 4.62 -9.31 6.72
C ALA A 186 4.62 -10.84 6.65
N VAL A 187 3.64 -11.42 5.95
CA VAL A 187 3.57 -12.86 5.71
C VAL A 187 4.80 -13.36 4.92
N SER A 188 5.19 -12.68 3.84
CA SER A 188 6.34 -13.08 3.02
C SER A 188 7.66 -13.06 3.76
N LEU A 189 7.82 -12.16 4.73
CA LEU A 189 9.03 -11.98 5.54
C LEU A 189 8.96 -12.73 6.87
N ASN A 190 7.81 -13.34 7.18
CA ASN A 190 7.52 -13.96 8.47
C ASN A 190 7.80 -12.98 9.65
N CYS A 191 7.28 -11.76 9.52
CA CYS A 191 7.41 -10.68 10.48
C CYS A 191 6.02 -10.22 10.96
N SER A 192 5.96 -9.67 12.16
CA SER A 192 4.80 -8.89 12.62
C SER A 192 4.70 -7.55 11.90
N LEU A 193 3.55 -6.88 12.01
CA LEU A 193 3.41 -5.51 11.49
C LEU A 193 4.32 -4.53 12.25
N ALA A 194 4.51 -4.74 13.57
CA ALA A 194 5.41 -3.93 14.39
C ALA A 194 6.87 -4.00 13.92
N GLU A 195 7.38 -5.21 13.64
CA GLU A 195 8.76 -5.42 13.15
C GLU A 195 9.03 -4.76 11.80
N LEU A 196 8.00 -4.51 11.00
CA LEU A 196 8.12 -3.82 9.71
C LEU A 196 7.81 -2.31 9.79
N THR A 197 7.40 -1.80 10.94
CA THR A 197 6.96 -0.41 11.08
C THR A 197 7.58 0.27 12.30
N VAL A 198 6.96 0.16 13.48
CA VAL A 198 7.39 0.87 14.69
C VAL A 198 8.81 0.48 15.11
N ASP A 199 9.16 -0.81 15.06
CA ASP A 199 10.48 -1.30 15.51
C ASP A 199 11.62 -0.90 14.59
N VAL A 200 11.33 -0.52 13.37
CA VAL A 200 12.31 -0.03 12.38
C VAL A 200 12.30 1.49 12.23
N GLY A 201 11.45 2.21 12.97
CA GLY A 201 11.45 3.66 13.02
C GLY A 201 10.59 4.37 11.98
N ILE A 202 9.53 3.73 11.46
CA ILE A 202 8.52 4.43 10.66
C ILE A 202 7.75 5.40 11.55
N ASP A 203 7.55 6.65 11.13
CA ASP A 203 6.85 7.68 11.90
C ASP A 203 5.34 7.61 11.70
N VAL A 204 4.87 7.49 10.45
CA VAL A 204 3.45 7.42 10.09
C VAL A 204 3.24 6.37 8.99
N LEU A 205 2.19 5.59 9.13
CA LEU A 205 1.81 4.50 8.23
C LEU A 205 0.43 4.76 7.62
N THR A 206 0.27 4.57 6.31
CA THR A 206 -1.02 4.31 5.67
C THR A 206 -1.22 2.80 5.62
N LEU A 207 -2.09 2.25 6.47
CA LEU A 207 -2.34 0.81 6.57
C LEU A 207 -3.46 0.39 5.63
N GLY A 208 -3.15 -0.50 4.68
CA GLY A 208 -4.10 -1.02 3.70
C GLY A 208 -5.01 -2.12 4.23
N ALA A 209 -6.33 -2.00 3.98
CA ALA A 209 -7.32 -3.03 4.28
C ALA A 209 -8.22 -3.39 3.08
N THR A 210 -8.45 -2.45 2.16
CA THR A 210 -9.30 -2.68 0.98
C THR A 210 -8.79 -3.84 0.12
N LYS A 211 -7.48 -3.92 -0.11
CA LYS A 211 -6.86 -5.00 -0.88
C LYS A 211 -6.88 -6.36 -0.17
N LEU A 212 -7.22 -6.36 1.12
CA LEU A 212 -7.38 -7.55 1.95
C LEU A 212 -8.84 -8.00 2.12
N GLY A 213 -9.80 -7.29 1.49
CA GLY A 213 -11.21 -7.65 1.53
C GLY A 213 -12.11 -6.65 2.25
N ALA A 214 -11.67 -5.47 2.64
CA ALA A 214 -12.56 -4.40 3.07
C ALA A 214 -13.39 -3.86 1.89
N LEU A 215 -14.54 -3.25 2.18
CA LEU A 215 -15.38 -2.54 1.22
C LEU A 215 -14.69 -1.26 0.73
N GLY A 216 -14.08 -0.53 1.66
CA GLY A 216 -13.45 0.76 1.43
C GLY A 216 -13.12 1.38 2.77
N ALA A 217 -12.08 0.86 3.41
CA ALA A 217 -11.51 1.37 4.65
C ALA A 217 -10.02 1.10 4.66
N GLU A 218 -9.28 2.13 5.05
CA GLU A 218 -7.84 2.10 5.31
C GLU A 218 -7.60 2.79 6.66
N ALA A 219 -6.38 2.81 7.14
CA ALA A 219 -6.08 3.56 8.33
C ALA A 219 -4.79 4.38 8.19
N VAL A 220 -4.79 5.58 8.77
CA VAL A 220 -3.55 6.30 9.09
C VAL A 220 -3.16 5.94 10.52
N VAL A 221 -1.95 5.48 10.72
CA VAL A 221 -1.41 5.11 12.03
C VAL A 221 -0.21 5.98 12.35
N VAL A 222 -0.31 6.78 13.41
CA VAL A 222 0.81 7.53 13.99
C VAL A 222 1.50 6.60 14.99
N LEU A 223 2.78 6.28 14.78
CA LEU A 223 3.46 5.18 15.47
C LEU A 223 4.22 5.61 16.72
N HIS A 224 4.73 6.84 16.78
CA HIS A 224 5.55 7.36 17.89
C HIS A 224 4.95 8.66 18.44
N THR A 225 3.74 8.59 19.01
CA THR A 225 2.96 9.79 19.40
C THR A 225 3.65 10.66 20.42
N ARG A 226 4.49 10.10 21.32
CA ARG A 226 5.20 10.84 22.38
C ARG A 226 6.23 11.83 21.83
N ASP A 227 6.79 11.52 20.65
CA ASP A 227 7.93 12.27 20.09
C ASP A 227 7.53 13.15 18.89
N GLN A 228 6.21 13.23 18.56
CA GLN A 228 5.75 13.84 17.31
C GLN A 228 4.96 15.16 17.47
N GLY A 229 5.01 15.79 18.64
CA GLY A 229 4.33 17.07 18.88
C GLY A 229 2.82 16.99 18.66
N ASP A 230 2.21 17.94 17.89
CA ASP A 230 0.76 17.98 17.63
C ASP A 230 0.34 17.13 16.40
N THR A 231 1.11 16.11 16.02
CA THR A 231 0.81 15.27 14.83
C THR A 231 -0.59 14.69 14.89
N LEU A 232 -1.08 14.25 16.06
CA LEU A 232 -2.44 13.72 16.23
C LEU A 232 -3.50 14.77 15.89
N GLY A 233 -3.36 15.98 16.44
CA GLY A 233 -4.29 17.07 16.18
C GLY A 233 -4.27 17.52 14.71
N VAL A 234 -3.13 17.41 14.03
CA VAL A 234 -3.02 17.65 12.58
C VAL A 234 -3.77 16.55 11.81
N VAL A 235 -3.57 15.27 12.13
CA VAL A 235 -4.28 14.15 11.49
C VAL A 235 -5.78 14.32 11.60
N GLU A 236 -6.32 14.67 12.75
CA GLU A 236 -7.76 14.88 12.96
C GLU A 236 -8.31 16.00 12.06
N ARG A 237 -7.62 17.15 12.00
CA ARG A 237 -8.04 18.30 11.18
C ARG A 237 -7.91 18.01 9.70
N VAL A 238 -6.82 17.39 9.28
CA VAL A 238 -6.58 17.03 7.88
C VAL A 238 -7.60 16.01 7.40
N ARG A 239 -7.93 14.98 8.19
CA ARG A 239 -9.01 14.03 7.87
C ARG A 239 -10.33 14.74 7.60
N LYS A 240 -10.68 15.75 8.43
CA LYS A 240 -11.91 16.53 8.20
C LYS A 240 -11.81 17.39 6.95
N TYR A 241 -10.70 18.11 6.79
CA TYR A 241 -10.44 19.00 5.66
C TYR A 241 -10.44 18.25 4.32
N THR A 242 -9.81 17.07 4.27
CA THR A 242 -9.67 16.25 3.07
C THR A 242 -10.84 15.28 2.86
N THR A 243 -11.94 15.45 3.59
CA THR A 243 -13.14 14.60 3.52
C THR A 243 -12.95 13.14 3.89
N GLN A 244 -11.84 12.80 4.56
CA GLN A 244 -11.54 11.42 5.00
C GLN A 244 -12.18 11.06 6.35
N LEU A 245 -12.83 12.00 7.03
CA LEU A 245 -13.63 11.74 8.23
C LEU A 245 -15.10 11.46 7.86
N ALA A 246 -15.51 10.20 7.94
CA ALA A 246 -16.88 9.79 7.68
C ALA A 246 -17.84 10.28 8.80
N SER A 247 -19.04 10.77 8.44
CA SER A 247 -20.07 11.09 9.44
C SER A 247 -20.53 9.85 10.22
N LYS A 248 -20.59 8.68 9.55
CA LYS A 248 -20.88 7.38 10.17
C LYS A 248 -19.57 6.58 10.27
N GLN A 249 -18.62 7.09 11.05
CA GLN A 249 -17.25 6.55 11.15
C GLN A 249 -17.23 5.08 11.59
N ARG A 250 -18.17 4.67 12.44
CA ARG A 250 -18.30 3.28 12.90
C ARG A 250 -18.24 2.22 11.80
N PHE A 251 -18.71 2.54 10.57
CA PHE A 251 -18.68 1.58 9.47
C PHE A 251 -17.31 1.42 8.84
N LEU A 252 -16.45 2.43 8.84
CA LEU A 252 -15.05 2.28 8.46
C LEU A 252 -14.29 1.48 9.53
N SER A 253 -14.48 1.86 10.79
CA SER A 253 -13.84 1.20 11.93
C SER A 253 -14.20 -0.28 12.04
N ALA A 254 -15.49 -0.64 11.82
CA ALA A 254 -15.97 -2.02 11.83
C ALA A 254 -15.28 -2.91 10.78
N GLN A 255 -14.94 -2.36 9.62
CA GLN A 255 -14.21 -3.09 8.57
C GLN A 255 -12.78 -3.41 9.00
N LEU A 256 -12.08 -2.43 9.59
CA LEU A 256 -10.73 -2.59 10.11
C LEU A 256 -10.69 -3.64 11.23
N LEU A 257 -11.59 -3.52 12.21
CA LEU A 257 -11.72 -4.49 13.30
C LEU A 257 -12.02 -5.90 12.76
N ALA A 258 -12.95 -6.03 11.81
CA ALA A 258 -13.32 -7.31 11.23
C ALA A 258 -12.18 -8.02 10.51
N LEU A 259 -11.24 -7.27 9.93
CA LEU A 259 -10.08 -7.84 9.23
C LEU A 259 -8.88 -8.03 10.15
N LEU A 260 -8.57 -7.03 10.96
CA LEU A 260 -7.25 -6.88 11.61
C LEU A 260 -7.23 -7.38 13.06
N ASP A 261 -8.39 -7.49 13.73
CA ASP A 261 -8.50 -7.97 15.13
C ASP A 261 -8.53 -9.51 15.24
N ASN A 262 -8.20 -10.20 14.15
CA ASN A 262 -8.12 -11.67 14.07
C ASN A 262 -7.23 -12.06 12.88
N ASP A 263 -7.05 -13.37 12.63
CA ASP A 263 -6.16 -13.88 11.59
C ASP A 263 -6.69 -13.73 10.15
N THR A 264 -7.82 -13.05 9.92
CA THR A 264 -8.39 -12.91 8.55
C THR A 264 -7.41 -12.22 7.62
N TRP A 265 -6.76 -11.14 8.07
CA TRP A 265 -5.79 -10.41 7.27
C TRP A 265 -4.55 -11.26 6.92
N LEU A 266 -4.07 -12.07 7.88
CA LEU A 266 -2.94 -12.99 7.66
C LEU A 266 -3.31 -14.07 6.63
N ASN A 267 -4.47 -14.72 6.81
CA ASN A 267 -4.94 -15.76 5.91
C ASN A 267 -5.16 -15.23 4.48
N ASN A 268 -5.76 -14.04 4.34
CA ASN A 268 -5.98 -13.42 3.04
C ASN A 268 -4.68 -13.02 2.36
N ALA A 269 -3.71 -12.49 3.12
CA ALA A 269 -2.40 -12.13 2.60
C ALA A 269 -1.58 -13.37 2.19
N GLN A 270 -1.59 -14.42 3.01
CA GLN A 270 -0.94 -15.70 2.72
C GLN A 270 -1.51 -16.31 1.44
N HIS A 271 -2.84 -16.42 1.36
CA HIS A 271 -3.51 -16.97 0.18
C HIS A 271 -3.18 -16.18 -1.09
N ALA A 272 -3.21 -14.84 -1.05
CA ALA A 272 -2.84 -14.00 -2.18
C ALA A 272 -1.40 -14.24 -2.65
N ASN A 273 -0.45 -14.36 -1.71
CA ASN A 273 0.94 -14.67 -2.02
C ASN A 273 1.12 -16.08 -2.59
N ASP A 274 0.38 -17.09 -2.06
CA ASP A 274 0.41 -18.46 -2.56
C ASP A 274 -0.10 -18.54 -4.00
N MET A 275 -1.21 -17.86 -4.29
CA MET A 275 -1.77 -17.80 -5.64
C MET A 275 -0.84 -17.07 -6.61
N ALA A 276 -0.12 -16.06 -6.16
CA ALA A 276 0.89 -15.40 -6.98
C ALA A 276 2.06 -16.35 -7.34
N ARG A 277 2.54 -17.15 -6.38
CA ARG A 277 3.56 -18.19 -6.65
C ARG A 277 3.03 -19.25 -7.62
N TYR A 278 1.81 -19.76 -7.38
CA TYR A 278 1.18 -20.73 -8.27
C TYR A 278 0.99 -20.19 -9.70
N LEU A 279 0.57 -18.93 -9.84
CA LEU A 279 0.45 -18.28 -11.15
C LEU A 279 1.81 -18.21 -11.89
N ALA A 280 2.88 -17.86 -11.18
CA ALA A 280 4.22 -17.83 -11.76
C ALA A 280 4.75 -19.22 -12.12
N GLU A 281 4.48 -20.22 -11.28
CA GLU A 281 4.82 -21.62 -11.55
C GLU A 281 4.13 -22.12 -12.83
N CYS A 282 2.81 -21.90 -12.95
CA CYS A 282 2.07 -22.27 -14.17
C CYS A 282 2.64 -21.61 -15.44
N ALA A 283 3.13 -20.36 -15.35
CA ALA A 283 3.76 -19.68 -16.48
C ALA A 283 4.96 -20.43 -17.03
N THR A 284 5.70 -21.16 -16.20
CA THR A 284 6.90 -21.91 -16.61
C THR A 284 6.61 -23.13 -17.49
N HIS A 285 5.35 -23.54 -17.57
CA HIS A 285 4.92 -24.66 -18.42
C HIS A 285 4.75 -24.25 -19.90
N TYR A 286 4.89 -22.95 -20.23
CA TYR A 286 4.69 -22.40 -21.55
C TYR A 286 5.96 -21.73 -22.08
N ASP A 287 6.38 -22.05 -23.30
CA ASP A 287 7.53 -21.44 -23.97
C ASP A 287 7.32 -19.96 -24.36
N TRP A 288 6.06 -19.52 -24.38
CA TRP A 288 5.64 -18.15 -24.69
C TRP A 288 5.40 -17.27 -23.43
N ALA A 289 5.65 -17.78 -22.22
CA ALA A 289 5.52 -17.05 -20.97
C ALA A 289 6.69 -17.35 -20.05
N ARG A 290 7.18 -16.35 -19.31
CA ARG A 290 8.21 -16.56 -18.30
C ARG A 290 8.10 -15.52 -17.17
N PRO A 291 8.14 -15.94 -15.91
CA PRO A 291 8.27 -15.03 -14.79
C PRO A 291 9.55 -14.21 -14.91
N VAL A 292 9.46 -12.89 -14.71
CA VAL A 292 10.62 -11.98 -14.72
C VAL A 292 11.42 -12.14 -13.42
N ARG A 293 10.72 -12.46 -12.33
CA ARG A 293 11.27 -12.75 -11.02
C ARG A 293 10.31 -13.59 -10.19
N GLU A 294 10.81 -14.21 -9.14
CA GLU A 294 9.99 -14.92 -8.16
C GLU A 294 9.04 -13.95 -7.44
N PRO A 295 7.72 -14.25 -7.38
CA PRO A 295 6.77 -13.44 -6.66
C PRO A 295 6.99 -13.53 -5.14
N ARG A 296 7.11 -12.39 -4.49
CA ARG A 296 7.24 -12.29 -3.03
C ARG A 296 5.98 -11.79 -2.36
N VAL A 297 5.08 -11.18 -3.11
CA VAL A 297 3.76 -10.68 -2.69
C VAL A 297 2.72 -11.01 -3.77
N SER A 298 1.49 -10.53 -3.65
CA SER A 298 0.37 -10.80 -4.57
C SER A 298 0.58 -10.37 -6.03
N GLY A 299 1.65 -9.64 -6.35
CA GLY A 299 1.95 -9.14 -7.70
C GLY A 299 2.95 -9.99 -8.45
N VAL A 300 2.60 -10.40 -9.68
CA VAL A 300 3.42 -11.26 -10.56
C VAL A 300 3.78 -10.51 -11.83
N PHE A 301 5.04 -10.51 -12.20
CA PHE A 301 5.53 -9.91 -13.45
C PHE A 301 5.95 -11.03 -14.42
N ILE A 302 5.25 -11.08 -15.56
CA ILE A 302 5.42 -12.13 -16.58
C ILE A 302 5.79 -11.47 -17.91
N ALA A 303 6.88 -11.90 -18.52
CA ALA A 303 7.17 -11.62 -19.92
C ALA A 303 6.34 -12.57 -20.78
N LEU A 304 5.56 -12.02 -21.70
CA LEU A 304 4.69 -12.76 -22.62
C LEU A 304 5.15 -12.56 -24.06
N HIS A 305 5.02 -13.62 -24.88
CA HIS A 305 5.16 -13.44 -26.33
C HIS A 305 4.16 -12.37 -26.82
N PRO A 306 4.54 -11.45 -27.74
CA PRO A 306 3.66 -10.34 -28.17
C PRO A 306 2.26 -10.75 -28.63
N ASP A 307 2.12 -11.88 -29.30
CA ASP A 307 0.81 -12.38 -29.76
C ASP A 307 -0.12 -12.75 -28.59
N LYS A 308 0.44 -13.33 -27.51
CA LYS A 308 -0.32 -13.68 -26.31
C LYS A 308 -0.75 -12.43 -25.52
N LEU A 309 0.10 -11.41 -25.48
CA LEU A 309 -0.31 -10.12 -24.93
C LEU A 309 -1.45 -9.49 -25.72
N LYS A 310 -1.41 -9.53 -27.05
CA LYS A 310 -2.49 -9.01 -27.90
C LYS A 310 -3.84 -9.63 -27.55
N ARG A 311 -3.87 -10.95 -27.35
CA ARG A 311 -5.06 -11.70 -26.90
C ARG A 311 -5.47 -11.28 -25.49
N GLY A 312 -4.56 -11.27 -24.55
CA GLY A 312 -4.80 -10.90 -23.15
C GLY A 312 -5.29 -9.47 -22.95
N ARG A 313 -4.92 -8.54 -23.84
CA ARG A 313 -5.43 -7.15 -23.81
C ARG A 313 -6.94 -7.07 -24.00
N HIS A 314 -7.52 -7.91 -24.84
CA HIS A 314 -8.97 -7.90 -25.10
C HIS A 314 -9.73 -8.55 -23.94
N ARG A 315 -9.30 -9.73 -23.50
CA ARG A 315 -10.05 -10.51 -22.50
C ARG A 315 -9.76 -10.10 -21.07
N TYR A 316 -8.49 -9.84 -20.70
CA TYR A 316 -8.04 -9.56 -19.33
C TYR A 316 -7.55 -8.12 -19.14
N ARG A 317 -7.61 -7.27 -20.14
CA ARG A 317 -7.05 -5.90 -20.12
C ARG A 317 -5.58 -5.86 -19.66
N LEU A 318 -4.78 -6.88 -20.06
CA LEU A 318 -3.37 -6.90 -19.71
C LEU A 318 -2.66 -5.67 -20.27
N ARG A 319 -1.90 -5.00 -19.41
CA ARG A 319 -1.11 -3.82 -19.78
C ARG A 319 0.37 -4.15 -19.72
N GLN A 320 1.11 -3.65 -20.68
CA GLN A 320 2.56 -3.70 -20.64
C GLN A 320 3.07 -2.71 -19.55
N TRP A 321 3.91 -3.21 -18.67
CA TRP A 321 4.59 -2.47 -17.63
C TRP A 321 6.05 -2.21 -17.93
N ASP A 322 6.67 -3.15 -18.69
CA ASP A 322 8.09 -3.13 -19.00
C ASP A 322 8.36 -3.96 -20.27
N THR A 323 9.63 -4.08 -20.64
CA THR A 323 10.12 -4.96 -21.69
C THR A 323 11.33 -5.70 -21.12
N ASP A 324 11.38 -7.02 -21.30
CA ASP A 324 12.52 -7.81 -20.84
C ASP A 324 13.75 -7.73 -21.77
N ALA A 325 14.84 -8.38 -21.36
CA ALA A 325 16.10 -8.36 -22.10
C ALA A 325 16.02 -8.99 -23.52
N GLN A 326 14.98 -9.81 -23.78
CA GLN A 326 14.73 -10.41 -25.09
C GLN A 326 13.71 -9.63 -25.95
N GLY A 327 13.27 -8.45 -25.47
CA GLY A 327 12.31 -7.60 -26.17
C GLY A 327 10.85 -8.01 -25.96
N TRP A 328 10.53 -8.93 -25.05
CA TRP A 328 9.16 -9.32 -24.78
C TRP A 328 8.48 -8.35 -23.80
N PRO A 329 7.20 -8.02 -24.06
CA PRO A 329 6.44 -7.18 -23.15
C PRO A 329 6.23 -7.88 -21.79
N VAL A 330 6.51 -7.17 -20.72
CA VAL A 330 6.26 -7.63 -19.35
C VAL A 330 4.91 -7.08 -18.89
N VAL A 331 4.03 -7.96 -18.42
CA VAL A 331 2.75 -7.60 -17.81
C VAL A 331 2.80 -7.81 -16.31
N ARG A 332 2.01 -7.04 -15.57
CA ARG A 332 1.74 -7.28 -14.15
C ARG A 332 0.38 -7.95 -14.01
N LEU A 333 0.35 -9.07 -13.32
CA LEU A 333 -0.85 -9.79 -12.89
C LEU A 333 -0.95 -9.70 -11.37
N MET A 334 -2.14 -9.41 -10.84
CA MET A 334 -2.37 -9.35 -9.40
C MET A 334 -3.24 -10.53 -8.98
N CYS A 335 -2.91 -11.14 -7.85
CA CYS A 335 -3.70 -12.19 -7.21
C CYS A 335 -4.38 -11.62 -5.95
N PRO A 336 -5.63 -11.12 -6.06
CA PRO A 336 -6.41 -10.73 -4.88
C PRO A 336 -6.60 -11.89 -3.88
N TRP A 337 -7.05 -11.56 -2.68
CA TRP A 337 -7.38 -12.52 -1.63
C TRP A 337 -8.40 -13.61 -2.06
N GLN A 338 -9.17 -13.37 -3.11
CA GLN A 338 -10.23 -14.26 -3.62
C GLN A 338 -9.77 -15.11 -4.83
N THR A 339 -8.55 -14.95 -5.30
CA THR A 339 -8.03 -15.72 -6.45
C THR A 339 -8.04 -17.22 -6.13
N SER A 340 -8.52 -18.04 -7.08
CA SER A 340 -8.47 -19.50 -6.93
C SER A 340 -7.55 -20.15 -7.97
N PRO A 341 -7.09 -21.40 -7.76
CA PRO A 341 -6.34 -22.16 -8.76
C PRO A 341 -7.07 -22.23 -10.11
N GLU A 342 -8.38 -22.46 -10.11
CA GLU A 342 -9.20 -22.53 -11.33
C GLU A 342 -9.22 -21.21 -12.11
N ASN A 343 -9.12 -20.08 -11.40
CA ASN A 343 -9.00 -18.77 -12.07
C ASN A 343 -7.67 -18.65 -12.82
N ILE A 344 -6.59 -19.16 -12.23
CA ILE A 344 -5.25 -19.15 -12.83
C ILE A 344 -5.19 -20.10 -14.02
N GLU A 345 -5.68 -21.31 -13.88
CA GLU A 345 -5.76 -22.29 -14.96
C GLU A 345 -6.60 -21.78 -16.14
N THR A 346 -7.74 -21.12 -15.86
CA THR A 346 -8.57 -20.47 -16.88
C THR A 346 -7.80 -19.39 -17.62
N LEU A 347 -7.02 -18.54 -16.93
CA LEU A 347 -6.19 -17.51 -17.56
C LEU A 347 -5.21 -18.13 -18.56
N TRP A 348 -4.47 -19.16 -18.15
CA TRP A 348 -3.46 -19.79 -19.00
C TRP A 348 -4.06 -20.53 -20.19
N ASN A 349 -5.17 -21.23 -19.99
CA ASN A 349 -5.91 -21.87 -21.09
C ASN A 349 -6.39 -20.84 -22.11
N ASP A 350 -7.02 -19.76 -21.65
CA ASP A 350 -7.49 -18.67 -22.51
C ASP A 350 -6.39 -17.97 -23.30
N LEU A 351 -5.17 -17.91 -22.75
CA LEU A 351 -4.02 -17.36 -23.45
C LEU A 351 -3.39 -18.38 -24.42
N THR A 352 -3.61 -19.68 -24.23
CA THR A 352 -3.07 -20.76 -25.08
C THR A 352 -3.85 -20.87 -26.38
N ASP A 353 -5.19 -20.91 -26.31
CA ASP A 353 -6.09 -21.03 -27.48
C ASP A 353 -6.09 -19.78 -28.37
#